data_c300f3c95efb535cd980103df00c8d9e
#
_entry.id   c300f3c95efb535cd980103df00c8d9e
#
_cell.length_a   1.000
_cell.length_b   1.000
_cell.length_c   1.000
_cell.angle_alpha   90.00
_cell.angle_beta   90.00
_cell.angle_gamma   90.00
#
_symmetry.space_group_name_H-M   'P 1'
#
loop_
_entity.id
_entity.type
_entity.pdbx_description
1 polymer ?
#
loop_
_entity_poly.entity_id
_entity_poly.type
_entity_poly.pdbx_seq_one_letter_code
_entity_poly.pdbx_strand_id
1 'polypeptide(L)'
;MTQRRRPRRPARRARRRFSRRAFLAGLGVSACAAGAFFLRRGTQAAASPPEAPGPTPTAPDPALPAGEWRAVWVSYLEWAELDFSSEEAFRAGAAQLLDNCLSLGLNTVIAQVRPFGDALYRSQLFPWSHLCTGVQGQDPGFDPLDVLLTEAHGRGLSVEAWINPYRLKGSASMPAALAENNLMNTHPEWVWQNPGNGSAYLNPAIPEAADYVVQGVAELVQNHAIDGVHFDDYFYPTTDPALDAARFAASGAGDLGSWRRANVTALVKAAHDAVKAADPTLRFGISPQGNPDNDLTEQYSDVTSWLTAEGEDAVVDYLCPQIYWGFGYTLKSGSTRFAFENITAEWLVLPRAESTALYFGLGAYRIGVGDGGANADSVSQWCTGSALARQVTDLRSTGVGGWALYRYGSLFRSDESGLAAAERAALTALDG
;
A
#
# COMPACT_ATOMS: atom_id res chain seq x y z
N MET A 1 70.52 -35.03 4.19
CA MET A 1 69.89 -33.73 3.86
C MET A 1 68.41 -33.92 3.70
N THR A 2 67.64 -33.71 4.74
CA THR A 2 66.18 -33.94 4.80
C THR A 2 65.48 -32.60 4.92
N GLN A 3 64.78 -32.19 3.84
CA GLN A 3 64.00 -30.96 3.83
C GLN A 3 62.67 -31.14 4.58
N ARG A 4 62.46 -30.42 5.66
CA ARG A 4 61.21 -30.32 6.40
C ARG A 4 60.22 -29.41 5.64
N ARG A 5 59.05 -29.96 5.17
CA ARG A 5 57.94 -29.21 4.65
C ARG A 5 57.21 -28.49 5.78
N ARG A 6 57.04 -27.15 5.68
CA ARG A 6 56.21 -26.34 6.56
C ARG A 6 54.68 -26.56 6.26
N PRO A 7 53.81 -26.60 7.27
CA PRO A 7 52.37 -26.75 7.04
C PRO A 7 51.77 -25.44 6.49
N ARG A 8 50.94 -25.57 5.47
CA ARG A 8 50.14 -24.47 4.90
C ARG A 8 49.03 -24.06 5.89
N ARG A 9 48.91 -22.76 6.22
CA ARG A 9 47.79 -22.20 6.97
C ARG A 9 46.50 -22.26 6.12
N PRO A 10 45.32 -22.54 6.73
CA PRO A 10 44.06 -22.52 6.00
C PRO A 10 43.69 -21.07 5.64
N ALA A 11 43.26 -20.89 4.41
CA ALA A 11 42.76 -19.61 3.90
C ALA A 11 41.49 -19.19 4.67
N ARG A 12 41.52 -18.01 5.27
CA ARG A 12 40.34 -17.36 5.84
C ARG A 12 39.32 -17.12 4.70
N ARG A 13 38.16 -17.79 4.73
CA ARG A 13 36.99 -17.44 3.91
C ARG A 13 36.59 -16.00 4.27
N ALA A 14 36.78 -15.08 3.36
CA ALA A 14 36.21 -13.76 3.44
C ALA A 14 34.69 -13.86 3.42
N ARG A 15 34.02 -13.55 4.53
CA ARG A 15 32.57 -13.32 4.54
C ARG A 15 32.30 -12.11 3.62
N ARG A 16 31.71 -12.36 2.47
CA ARG A 16 31.15 -11.30 1.62
C ARG A 16 30.04 -10.63 2.44
N ARG A 17 30.31 -9.45 2.96
CA ARG A 17 29.26 -8.54 3.46
C ARG A 17 28.47 -8.12 2.23
N PHE A 18 27.22 -8.57 2.11
CA PHE A 18 26.29 -8.04 1.14
C PHE A 18 26.10 -6.55 1.47
N SER A 19 26.44 -5.71 0.53
CA SER A 19 26.24 -4.27 0.66
C SER A 19 24.74 -3.98 0.63
N ARG A 20 24.22 -3.29 1.66
CA ARG A 20 22.84 -2.79 1.73
C ARG A 20 22.40 -2.06 0.44
N ARG A 21 23.36 -1.41 -0.25
CA ARG A 21 23.11 -0.73 -1.54
C ARG A 21 22.74 -1.67 -2.69
N ALA A 22 23.23 -2.89 -2.74
CA ALA A 22 22.88 -3.86 -3.77
C ALA A 22 21.46 -4.44 -3.54
N PHE A 23 21.01 -4.52 -2.29
CA PHE A 23 19.66 -4.93 -1.90
C PHE A 23 18.60 -3.89 -2.36
N LEU A 24 18.89 -2.60 -2.16
CA LEU A 24 17.99 -1.50 -2.53
C LEU A 24 17.87 -1.30 -4.04
N ALA A 25 18.93 -1.57 -4.82
CA ALA A 25 18.91 -1.46 -6.27
C ALA A 25 18.01 -2.51 -6.95
N GLY A 26 17.85 -3.70 -6.34
CA GLY A 26 16.93 -4.73 -6.80
C GLY A 26 15.45 -4.43 -6.54
N LEU A 27 15.16 -3.59 -5.55
CA LEU A 27 13.80 -3.26 -5.10
C LEU A 27 13.17 -2.11 -5.89
N GLY A 28 13.98 -1.19 -6.42
CA GLY A 28 13.50 -0.01 -7.17
C GLY A 28 12.84 -0.34 -8.51
N VAL A 29 13.09 -1.52 -9.07
CA VAL A 29 12.56 -1.92 -10.39
C VAL A 29 11.14 -2.49 -10.31
N SER A 30 10.73 -3.05 -9.18
CA SER A 30 9.40 -3.67 -9.05
C SER A 30 8.25 -2.67 -8.89
N ALA A 31 8.51 -1.47 -8.35
CA ALA A 31 7.47 -0.44 -8.20
C ALA A 31 7.22 0.35 -9.50
N CYS A 32 8.18 0.35 -10.45
CA CYS A 32 8.02 1.05 -11.73
C CYS A 32 7.40 0.18 -12.84
N ALA A 33 7.34 -1.14 -12.67
CA ALA A 33 6.86 -2.05 -13.71
C ALA A 33 5.32 -2.05 -13.88
N ALA A 34 4.56 -1.61 -12.88
CA ALA A 34 3.11 -1.54 -12.95
C ALA A 34 2.58 -0.47 -13.92
N GLY A 35 3.40 0.54 -14.26
CA GLY A 35 2.97 1.63 -15.16
C GLY A 35 3.22 1.40 -16.65
N ALA A 36 3.96 0.39 -17.05
CA ALA A 36 4.44 0.24 -18.44
C ALA A 36 3.75 -0.85 -19.27
N PHE A 37 2.87 -1.67 -18.69
CA PHE A 37 2.30 -2.84 -19.39
C PHE A 37 0.95 -2.59 -20.08
N PHE A 38 0.38 -1.38 -20.01
CA PHE A 38 -1.00 -1.08 -20.45
C PHE A 38 -1.14 -0.41 -21.80
N LEU A 39 -0.31 -0.74 -22.78
CA LEU A 39 -0.45 -0.19 -24.13
C LEU A 39 -0.64 -1.27 -25.19
N ARG A 40 -1.72 -2.05 -25.10
CA ARG A 40 -2.31 -2.73 -26.28
C ARG A 40 -3.71 -3.25 -25.97
N ARG A 41 -4.74 -2.45 -26.28
CA ARG A 41 -5.93 -2.85 -27.04
C ARG A 41 -7.02 -1.77 -27.04
N GLY A 42 -7.61 -1.55 -28.22
CA GLY A 42 -9.00 -1.16 -28.38
C GLY A 42 -9.29 0.32 -28.57
N THR A 43 -9.19 0.78 -29.81
CA THR A 43 -9.87 1.98 -30.27
C THR A 43 -11.38 1.75 -30.28
N GLN A 44 -12.13 2.37 -29.38
CA GLN A 44 -13.52 2.75 -29.62
C GLN A 44 -13.67 4.20 -29.18
N ALA A 45 -14.07 5.05 -30.15
CA ALA A 45 -14.39 6.44 -29.89
C ALA A 45 -15.66 6.51 -29.04
N ALA A 46 -15.53 7.00 -27.80
CA ALA A 46 -16.68 7.33 -26.96
C ALA A 46 -17.03 8.81 -27.15
N ALA A 47 -18.32 9.10 -27.27
CA ALA A 47 -18.86 10.44 -27.33
C ALA A 47 -18.57 11.20 -26.03
N SER A 48 -18.36 12.51 -26.13
CA SER A 48 -18.13 13.39 -24.98
C SER A 48 -19.28 13.29 -23.96
N PRO A 49 -18.98 13.13 -22.66
CA PRO A 49 -19.98 13.13 -21.60
C PRO A 49 -20.62 14.52 -21.45
N PRO A 50 -21.87 14.61 -20.97
CA PRO A 50 -22.47 15.88 -20.61
C PRO A 50 -21.74 16.51 -19.40
N GLU A 51 -21.70 17.82 -19.36
CA GLU A 51 -21.14 18.64 -18.29
C GLU A 51 -21.72 18.24 -16.94
N ALA A 52 -20.87 17.85 -15.99
CA ALA A 52 -21.26 17.32 -14.70
C ALA A 52 -21.81 18.44 -13.77
N PRO A 53 -22.85 18.18 -12.97
CA PRO A 53 -23.28 19.10 -11.92
C PRO A 53 -22.15 19.26 -10.88
N GLY A 54 -21.96 20.47 -10.39
CA GLY A 54 -20.94 20.78 -9.38
C GLY A 54 -21.13 19.97 -8.10
N PRO A 55 -20.04 19.78 -7.31
CA PRO A 55 -20.05 18.91 -6.13
C PRO A 55 -21.07 19.36 -5.10
N THR A 56 -21.88 18.41 -4.63
CA THR A 56 -22.77 18.62 -3.49
C THR A 56 -21.93 18.63 -2.21
N PRO A 57 -22.12 19.58 -1.26
CA PRO A 57 -21.38 19.58 -0.01
C PRO A 57 -21.60 18.27 0.75
N THR A 58 -20.51 17.58 1.07
CA THR A 58 -20.52 16.33 1.83
C THR A 58 -20.71 16.64 3.32
N ALA A 59 -21.52 15.83 4.01
CA ALA A 59 -21.62 15.87 5.47
C ALA A 59 -20.25 15.53 6.12
N PRO A 60 -19.91 16.10 7.29
CA PRO A 60 -18.64 15.83 7.95
C PRO A 60 -18.53 14.36 8.34
N ASP A 61 -17.32 13.82 8.18
CA ASP A 61 -16.96 12.45 8.49
C ASP A 61 -17.15 12.15 9.99
N PRO A 62 -17.99 11.19 10.38
CA PRO A 62 -18.31 10.94 11.78
C PRO A 62 -17.22 10.24 12.62
N ALA A 63 -16.18 9.67 11.98
CA ALA A 63 -15.20 8.80 12.64
C ALA A 63 -13.82 9.44 12.85
N LEU A 64 -13.59 10.68 12.43
CA LEU A 64 -12.30 11.36 12.59
C LEU A 64 -12.21 12.16 13.88
N PRO A 65 -11.01 12.24 14.52
CA PRO A 65 -10.72 13.34 15.42
C PRO A 65 -10.98 14.66 14.69
N ALA A 66 -11.55 15.66 15.39
CA ALA A 66 -11.95 16.93 14.79
C ALA A 66 -10.79 17.52 13.93
N GLY A 67 -10.88 17.38 12.61
CA GLY A 67 -9.89 17.88 11.67
C GLY A 67 -9.72 17.02 10.41
N GLU A 68 -8.92 17.52 9.49
CA GLU A 68 -8.55 16.85 8.25
C GLU A 68 -7.67 15.63 8.52
N TRP A 69 -7.97 14.46 7.91
CA TRP A 69 -7.10 13.29 7.95
C TRP A 69 -5.89 13.51 7.03
N ARG A 70 -4.69 13.50 7.61
CA ARG A 70 -3.43 13.80 6.94
C ARG A 70 -2.46 12.64 7.19
N ALA A 71 -2.35 11.76 6.20
CA ALA A 71 -1.61 10.52 6.36
C ALA A 71 -0.38 10.40 5.46
N VAL A 72 0.50 9.46 5.79
CA VAL A 72 1.60 9.05 4.95
C VAL A 72 1.78 7.53 5.01
N TRP A 73 2.02 6.92 3.85
CA TRP A 73 2.41 5.51 3.79
C TRP A 73 3.88 5.33 4.15
N VAL A 74 4.11 4.43 5.10
CA VAL A 74 5.43 3.90 5.48
C VAL A 74 5.47 2.45 5.02
N SER A 75 6.12 2.21 3.88
CA SER A 75 6.17 0.91 3.24
C SER A 75 7.28 0.01 3.79
N TYR A 76 7.32 -1.24 3.38
CA TYR A 76 8.41 -2.16 3.69
C TYR A 76 9.80 -1.64 3.28
N LEU A 77 9.86 -0.67 2.36
CA LEU A 77 11.12 -0.04 1.96
C LEU A 77 11.67 0.88 3.04
N GLU A 78 10.81 1.58 3.77
CA GLU A 78 11.19 2.39 4.94
C GLU A 78 11.55 1.50 6.11
N TRP A 79 10.78 0.43 6.36
CA TRP A 79 11.13 -0.56 7.38
C TRP A 79 12.51 -1.15 7.18
N ALA A 80 12.89 -1.46 5.93
CA ALA A 80 14.21 -2.00 5.58
C ALA A 80 15.39 -1.05 5.89
N GLU A 81 15.13 0.22 6.15
CA GLU A 81 16.13 1.23 6.50
C GLU A 81 16.31 1.41 8.02
N LEU A 82 15.33 0.91 8.82
CA LEU A 82 15.43 0.95 10.27
C LEU A 82 16.47 -0.05 10.79
N ASP A 83 17.05 0.25 11.94
CA ASP A 83 18.05 -0.61 12.56
C ASP A 83 17.42 -1.57 13.57
N PHE A 84 17.29 -2.83 13.19
CA PHE A 84 16.75 -3.89 14.05
C PHE A 84 17.81 -4.56 14.94
N SER A 85 19.00 -4.01 15.08
CA SER A 85 20.07 -4.61 15.89
C SER A 85 19.76 -4.62 17.39
N SER A 86 18.93 -3.70 17.87
CA SER A 86 18.35 -3.67 19.21
C SER A 86 17.05 -2.89 19.22
N GLU A 87 16.23 -3.06 20.26
CA GLU A 87 15.00 -2.28 20.45
C GLU A 87 15.31 -0.77 20.53
N GLU A 88 16.39 -0.37 21.23
CA GLU A 88 16.78 1.04 21.36
C GLU A 88 17.15 1.66 20.00
N ALA A 89 17.90 0.91 19.17
CA ALA A 89 18.28 1.38 17.84
C ALA A 89 17.06 1.52 16.94
N PHE A 90 16.17 0.54 16.97
CA PHE A 90 14.89 0.60 16.23
C PHE A 90 14.02 1.76 16.71
N ARG A 91 13.84 1.91 18.03
CA ARG A 91 13.07 2.99 18.67
C ARG A 91 13.58 4.36 18.24
N ALA A 92 14.89 4.58 18.22
CA ALA A 92 15.49 5.83 17.77
C ALA A 92 15.15 6.14 16.30
N GLY A 93 15.21 5.15 15.41
CA GLY A 93 14.83 5.27 14.01
C GLY A 93 13.34 5.56 13.83
N ALA A 94 12.48 4.83 14.56
CA ALA A 94 11.03 5.03 14.56
C ALA A 94 10.66 6.43 15.09
N ALA A 95 11.25 6.86 16.20
CA ALA A 95 11.07 8.20 16.74
C ALA A 95 11.40 9.30 15.71
N GLN A 96 12.54 9.21 15.02
CA GLN A 96 12.91 10.16 13.99
C GLN A 96 11.92 10.17 12.81
N LEU A 97 11.45 8.99 12.40
CA LEU A 97 10.43 8.88 11.35
C LEU A 97 9.14 9.61 11.75
N LEU A 98 8.68 9.40 12.98
CA LEU A 98 7.46 10.00 13.51
C LEU A 98 7.61 11.53 13.74
N ASP A 99 8.77 11.98 14.23
CA ASP A 99 9.08 13.41 14.37
C ASP A 99 9.05 14.13 13.01
N ASN A 100 9.54 13.47 11.96
CA ASN A 100 9.44 13.97 10.60
C ASN A 100 7.97 14.08 10.15
N CYS A 101 7.12 13.08 10.45
CA CYS A 101 5.70 13.14 10.14
C CYS A 101 5.02 14.33 10.83
N LEU A 102 5.29 14.52 12.12
CA LEU A 102 4.77 15.67 12.88
C LEU A 102 5.23 17.00 12.31
N SER A 103 6.50 17.11 11.90
CA SER A 103 7.04 18.35 11.32
C SER A 103 6.33 18.77 10.03
N LEU A 104 5.66 17.82 9.35
CA LEU A 104 4.86 18.05 8.16
C LEU A 104 3.35 18.24 8.47
N GLY A 105 2.96 18.26 9.75
CA GLY A 105 1.57 18.38 10.17
C GLY A 105 0.72 17.13 9.92
N LEU A 106 1.35 15.97 9.69
CA LEU A 106 0.63 14.70 9.56
C LEU A 106 0.08 14.24 10.91
N ASN A 107 -1.05 13.53 10.89
CA ASN A 107 -1.68 12.98 12.09
C ASN A 107 -1.85 11.45 12.05
N THR A 108 -1.58 10.82 10.91
CA THR A 108 -1.73 9.37 10.72
C THR A 108 -0.55 8.78 9.94
N VAL A 109 -0.07 7.62 10.39
CA VAL A 109 0.91 6.81 9.69
C VAL A 109 0.25 5.51 9.24
N ILE A 110 0.27 5.23 7.95
CA ILE A 110 -0.19 3.96 7.37
C ILE A 110 1.04 3.07 7.23
N ALA A 111 1.30 2.24 8.25
CA ALA A 111 2.50 1.43 8.37
C ALA A 111 2.30 0.03 7.77
N GLN A 112 3.10 -0.33 6.76
CA GLN A 112 3.01 -1.64 6.11
C GLN A 112 3.59 -2.73 7.00
N VAL A 113 2.76 -3.36 7.80
CA VAL A 113 3.16 -4.37 8.81
C VAL A 113 3.18 -5.80 8.26
N ARG A 114 2.45 -6.04 7.15
CA ARG A 114 2.45 -7.34 6.45
C ARG A 114 2.53 -7.16 4.93
N PRO A 115 3.72 -6.85 4.40
CA PRO A 115 3.95 -6.65 2.96
C PRO A 115 3.94 -7.94 2.17
N PHE A 116 4.20 -9.08 2.84
CA PHE A 116 4.36 -10.41 2.25
C PHE A 116 3.67 -11.48 3.11
N GLY A 117 4.01 -12.76 2.91
CA GLY A 117 3.56 -13.87 3.75
C GLY A 117 4.34 -13.98 5.08
N ASP A 118 4.78 -12.85 5.62
CA ASP A 118 5.48 -12.69 6.91
C ASP A 118 5.02 -11.39 7.60
N ALA A 119 5.31 -11.24 8.87
CA ALA A 119 4.86 -10.13 9.69
C ALA A 119 6.01 -9.34 10.32
N LEU A 120 5.84 -8.00 10.43
CA LEU A 120 6.71 -7.08 11.16
C LEU A 120 6.22 -6.88 12.61
N TYR A 121 5.49 -7.85 13.12
CA TYR A 121 4.94 -7.92 14.47
C TYR A 121 4.90 -9.38 14.93
N ARG A 122 4.72 -9.61 16.22
CA ARG A 122 4.59 -10.95 16.79
C ARG A 122 3.28 -11.59 16.37
N SER A 123 3.36 -12.67 15.59
CA SER A 123 2.21 -13.43 15.09
C SER A 123 2.36 -14.92 15.41
N GLN A 124 1.25 -15.59 15.67
CA GLN A 124 1.16 -17.06 15.78
C GLN A 124 0.91 -17.68 14.38
N LEU A 125 0.41 -16.89 13.44
CA LEU A 125 0.03 -17.33 12.11
C LEU A 125 1.15 -17.12 11.08
N PHE A 126 1.86 -15.99 11.16
CA PHE A 126 2.86 -15.60 10.18
C PHE A 126 4.28 -15.66 10.77
N PRO A 127 5.28 -16.12 10.00
CA PRO A 127 6.67 -16.01 10.42
C PRO A 127 7.11 -14.55 10.57
N TRP A 128 8.09 -14.28 11.42
CA TRP A 128 8.77 -12.99 11.45
C TRP A 128 9.30 -12.60 10.07
N SER A 129 9.13 -11.34 9.69
CA SER A 129 9.62 -10.83 8.42
C SER A 129 11.15 -10.90 8.34
N HIS A 130 11.63 -11.30 7.16
CA HIS A 130 13.04 -11.25 6.81
C HIS A 130 13.62 -9.82 6.87
N LEU A 131 12.78 -8.79 6.87
CA LEU A 131 13.21 -7.40 6.99
C LEU A 131 13.79 -7.10 8.38
N CYS A 132 13.33 -7.80 9.42
CA CYS A 132 13.81 -7.59 10.79
C CYS A 132 15.26 -8.04 10.99
N THR A 133 15.62 -9.22 10.48
CA THR A 133 16.92 -9.85 10.78
C THR A 133 17.71 -10.26 9.55
N GLY A 134 17.12 -10.15 8.36
CA GLY A 134 17.62 -10.72 7.10
C GLY A 134 17.22 -12.18 6.88
N VAL A 135 16.59 -12.84 7.86
CA VAL A 135 16.15 -14.24 7.80
C VAL A 135 14.68 -14.32 8.21
N GLN A 136 13.83 -14.86 7.33
CA GLN A 136 12.42 -15.04 7.63
C GLN A 136 12.24 -16.06 8.75
N GLY A 137 11.37 -15.77 9.71
CA GLY A 137 11.09 -16.61 10.88
C GLY A 137 12.03 -16.39 12.07
N GLN A 138 13.10 -15.61 11.90
CA GLN A 138 14.00 -15.28 13.01
C GLN A 138 13.44 -14.14 13.85
N ASP A 139 13.19 -14.38 15.13
CA ASP A 139 12.73 -13.38 16.11
C ASP A 139 13.79 -12.27 16.27
N PRO A 140 13.43 -10.99 16.11
CA PRO A 140 14.33 -9.86 16.33
C PRO A 140 14.62 -9.58 17.83
N GLY A 141 13.90 -10.26 18.75
CA GLY A 141 14.05 -10.10 20.21
C GLY A 141 13.14 -9.04 20.82
N PHE A 142 12.39 -8.31 20.02
CA PHE A 142 11.38 -7.33 20.43
C PHE A 142 10.26 -7.26 19.38
N ASP A 143 9.14 -6.62 19.70
CA ASP A 143 8.07 -6.40 18.73
C ASP A 143 8.20 -5.01 18.09
N PRO A 144 8.57 -4.92 16.80
CA PRO A 144 8.75 -3.64 16.13
C PRO A 144 7.46 -2.81 16.01
N LEU A 145 6.30 -3.46 15.88
CA LEU A 145 5.03 -2.76 15.79
C LEU A 145 4.66 -2.14 17.14
N ASP A 146 4.82 -2.85 18.25
CA ASP A 146 4.56 -2.31 19.59
C ASP A 146 5.45 -1.10 19.90
N VAL A 147 6.73 -1.16 19.48
CA VAL A 147 7.64 -0.02 19.62
C VAL A 147 7.16 1.17 18.80
N LEU A 148 6.76 0.96 17.53
CA LEU A 148 6.25 2.01 16.65
C LEU A 148 4.97 2.65 17.23
N LEU A 149 4.02 1.82 17.70
CA LEU A 149 2.76 2.27 18.31
C LEU A 149 3.01 3.12 19.56
N THR A 150 3.89 2.65 20.45
CA THR A 150 4.27 3.39 21.66
C THR A 150 4.82 4.78 21.33
N GLU A 151 5.74 4.85 20.36
CA GLU A 151 6.35 6.11 19.93
C GLU A 151 5.35 7.02 19.21
N ALA A 152 4.45 6.47 18.39
CA ALA A 152 3.43 7.23 17.66
C ALA A 152 2.39 7.82 18.60
N HIS A 153 1.80 7.00 19.47
CA HIS A 153 0.79 7.45 20.43
C HIS A 153 1.35 8.46 21.43
N GLY A 154 2.61 8.27 21.88
CA GLY A 154 3.30 9.27 22.71
C GLY A 154 3.45 10.64 22.06
N ARG A 155 3.28 10.72 20.74
CA ARG A 155 3.32 11.94 19.91
C ARG A 155 1.94 12.40 19.44
N GLY A 156 0.87 11.67 19.77
CA GLY A 156 -0.50 11.95 19.30
C GLY A 156 -0.74 11.60 17.83
N LEU A 157 0.08 10.72 17.25
CA LEU A 157 -0.10 10.17 15.91
C LEU A 157 -0.88 8.86 15.97
N SER A 158 -1.86 8.69 15.06
CA SER A 158 -2.53 7.42 14.82
C SER A 158 -1.70 6.53 13.89
N VAL A 159 -1.83 5.20 14.07
CA VAL A 159 -1.18 4.20 13.22
C VAL A 159 -2.22 3.24 12.66
N GLU A 160 -2.36 3.24 11.35
CA GLU A 160 -3.14 2.23 10.64
C GLU A 160 -2.22 1.14 10.09
N ALA A 161 -2.51 -0.11 10.42
CA ALA A 161 -1.70 -1.25 10.01
C ALA A 161 -2.01 -1.65 8.55
N TRP A 162 -1.07 -1.40 7.65
CA TRP A 162 -1.24 -1.75 6.24
C TRP A 162 -0.82 -3.18 5.96
N ILE A 163 -1.73 -3.92 5.35
CA ILE A 163 -1.60 -5.33 4.98
C ILE A 163 -1.79 -5.46 3.46
N ASN A 164 -0.89 -6.19 2.80
CA ASN A 164 -1.16 -6.76 1.48
C ASN A 164 -1.88 -8.11 1.67
N PRO A 165 -3.17 -8.25 1.37
CA PRO A 165 -3.93 -9.42 1.81
C PRO A 165 -3.43 -10.72 1.19
N TYR A 166 -3.11 -10.74 -0.09
CA TYR A 166 -2.78 -11.96 -0.83
C TYR A 166 -1.31 -12.11 -1.20
N ARG A 167 -0.48 -11.06 -1.07
CA ARG A 167 0.91 -11.13 -1.52
C ARG A 167 1.79 -11.90 -0.54
N LEU A 168 2.42 -12.99 -1.00
CA LEU A 168 3.31 -13.83 -0.21
C LEU A 168 4.79 -13.52 -0.46
N LYS A 169 5.12 -13.08 -1.69
CA LYS A 169 6.51 -12.86 -2.11
C LYS A 169 6.57 -11.84 -3.23
N GLY A 170 7.50 -10.88 -3.13
CA GLY A 170 7.64 -9.81 -4.12
C GLY A 170 8.42 -10.22 -5.37
N SER A 171 9.35 -11.20 -5.25
CA SER A 171 10.18 -11.70 -6.35
C SER A 171 10.77 -13.06 -6.01
N ALA A 172 11.46 -13.71 -6.97
CA ALA A 172 12.11 -15.00 -6.73
C ALA A 172 13.14 -14.98 -5.59
N SER A 173 13.78 -13.85 -5.31
CA SER A 173 14.86 -13.69 -4.33
C SER A 173 14.45 -13.08 -2.99
N MET A 174 13.17 -12.77 -2.79
CA MET A 174 12.69 -12.11 -1.57
C MET A 174 11.52 -12.83 -0.93
N PRO A 175 11.72 -13.44 0.26
CA PRO A 175 13.00 -13.69 0.94
C PRO A 175 13.82 -14.76 0.23
N ALA A 176 15.13 -14.84 0.53
CA ALA A 176 16.05 -15.80 -0.08
C ALA A 176 15.71 -17.25 0.31
N ALA A 177 15.23 -17.46 1.55
CA ALA A 177 14.72 -18.71 2.07
C ALA A 177 13.42 -18.45 2.83
N LEU A 178 12.46 -19.39 2.71
CA LEU A 178 11.19 -19.33 3.42
C LEU A 178 11.32 -20.01 4.78
N ALA A 179 10.65 -19.46 5.79
CA ALA A 179 10.48 -20.11 7.09
C ALA A 179 9.62 -21.38 6.95
N GLU A 180 9.77 -22.32 7.88
CA GLU A 180 9.02 -23.60 7.85
C GLU A 180 7.50 -23.39 7.85
N ASN A 181 7.03 -22.41 8.65
CA ASN A 181 5.60 -22.04 8.78
C ASN A 181 5.12 -21.01 7.73
N ASN A 182 5.91 -20.71 6.69
CA ASN A 182 5.43 -19.86 5.59
C ASN A 182 4.36 -20.60 4.78
N LEU A 183 3.29 -19.90 4.38
CA LEU A 183 2.16 -20.48 3.65
C LEU A 183 2.56 -21.16 2.33
N MET A 184 3.63 -20.72 1.69
CA MET A 184 4.15 -21.40 0.50
C MET A 184 4.70 -22.80 0.79
N ASN A 185 5.08 -23.09 2.05
CA ASN A 185 5.52 -24.40 2.51
C ASN A 185 4.37 -25.22 3.08
N THR A 186 3.47 -24.58 3.86
CA THR A 186 2.40 -25.28 4.58
C THR A 186 1.14 -25.49 3.75
N HIS A 187 0.85 -24.57 2.81
CA HIS A 187 -0.32 -24.59 1.92
C HIS A 187 0.03 -24.26 0.47
N PRO A 188 0.94 -25.02 -0.18
CA PRO A 188 1.34 -24.74 -1.55
C PRO A 188 0.17 -24.78 -2.54
N GLU A 189 -0.91 -25.51 -2.24
CA GLU A 189 -2.14 -25.60 -3.02
C GLU A 189 -2.96 -24.30 -3.04
N TRP A 190 -2.69 -23.36 -2.12
CA TRP A 190 -3.30 -22.03 -2.09
C TRP A 190 -2.55 -21.02 -2.94
N VAL A 191 -1.33 -21.35 -3.38
CA VAL A 191 -0.38 -20.39 -3.92
C VAL A 191 -0.37 -20.38 -5.44
N TRP A 192 -0.48 -19.20 -6.01
CA TRP A 192 -0.12 -18.94 -7.40
C TRP A 192 1.23 -18.22 -7.45
N GLN A 193 2.15 -18.72 -8.27
CA GLN A 193 3.45 -18.11 -8.48
C GLN A 193 3.55 -17.56 -9.89
N ASN A 194 3.94 -16.28 -10.01
CA ASN A 194 4.16 -15.64 -11.30
C ASN A 194 5.41 -16.24 -11.98
N PRO A 195 5.27 -16.88 -13.15
CA PRO A 195 6.40 -17.54 -13.83
C PRO A 195 7.41 -16.52 -14.39
N GLY A 196 7.01 -15.26 -14.55
CA GLY A 196 7.87 -14.22 -15.14
C GLY A 196 8.90 -13.64 -14.16
N ASN A 197 8.52 -13.43 -12.90
CA ASN A 197 9.38 -12.78 -11.90
C ASN A 197 9.52 -13.53 -10.57
N GLY A 198 8.78 -14.61 -10.39
CA GLY A 198 8.79 -15.44 -9.20
C GLY A 198 8.09 -14.81 -7.98
N SER A 199 7.31 -13.74 -8.17
CA SER A 199 6.40 -13.27 -7.13
C SER A 199 5.32 -14.33 -6.83
N ALA A 200 4.82 -14.36 -5.61
CA ALA A 200 3.84 -15.35 -5.18
C ALA A 200 2.69 -14.70 -4.43
N TYR A 201 1.50 -15.25 -4.64
CA TYR A 201 0.25 -14.74 -4.08
C TYR A 201 -0.63 -15.90 -3.65
N LEU A 202 -1.44 -15.70 -2.64
CA LEU A 202 -2.59 -16.57 -2.38
C LEU A 202 -3.59 -16.41 -3.53
N ASN A 203 -4.24 -17.51 -3.89
CA ASN A 203 -5.30 -17.47 -4.91
C ASN A 203 -6.61 -16.96 -4.26
N PRO A 204 -7.13 -15.80 -4.68
CA PRO A 204 -8.33 -15.21 -4.07
C PRO A 204 -9.62 -16.04 -4.21
N ALA A 205 -9.59 -17.03 -5.10
CA ALA A 205 -10.70 -17.98 -5.30
C ALA A 205 -10.72 -19.12 -4.28
N ILE A 206 -9.79 -19.13 -3.30
CA ILE A 206 -9.71 -20.15 -2.25
C ILE A 206 -10.26 -19.57 -0.94
N PRO A 207 -11.47 -19.98 -0.49
CA PRO A 207 -12.07 -19.45 0.73
C PRO A 207 -11.18 -19.66 1.96
N GLU A 208 -10.53 -20.80 2.09
CA GLU A 208 -9.66 -21.14 3.21
C GLU A 208 -8.44 -20.19 3.27
N ALA A 209 -7.93 -19.74 2.12
CA ALA A 209 -6.86 -18.74 2.06
C ALA A 209 -7.37 -17.35 2.48
N ALA A 210 -8.57 -16.99 2.07
CA ALA A 210 -9.21 -15.75 2.51
C ALA A 210 -9.49 -15.76 4.03
N ASP A 211 -10.01 -16.87 4.57
CA ASP A 211 -10.24 -17.05 6.00
C ASP A 211 -8.95 -16.92 6.81
N TYR A 212 -7.83 -17.45 6.29
CA TYR A 212 -6.52 -17.30 6.96
C TYR A 212 -6.06 -15.84 7.00
N VAL A 213 -6.31 -15.07 5.93
CA VAL A 213 -6.04 -13.62 5.92
C VAL A 213 -6.87 -12.90 6.97
N VAL A 214 -8.17 -13.23 7.09
CA VAL A 214 -9.09 -12.66 8.10
C VAL A 214 -8.66 -13.02 9.51
N GLN A 215 -8.25 -14.27 9.77
CA GLN A 215 -7.68 -14.66 11.07
C GLN A 215 -6.44 -13.82 11.41
N GLY A 216 -5.58 -13.54 10.43
CA GLY A 216 -4.42 -12.66 10.63
C GLY A 216 -4.79 -11.20 10.92
N VAL A 217 -5.90 -10.70 10.36
CA VAL A 217 -6.46 -9.38 10.72
C VAL A 217 -6.99 -9.43 12.17
N ALA A 218 -7.77 -10.45 12.51
CA ALA A 218 -8.30 -10.62 13.88
C ALA A 218 -7.20 -10.72 14.93
N GLU A 219 -6.14 -11.51 14.64
CA GLU A 219 -4.96 -11.61 15.51
C GLU A 219 -4.30 -10.25 15.74
N LEU A 220 -4.10 -9.49 14.67
CA LEU A 220 -3.44 -8.19 14.72
C LEU A 220 -4.22 -7.19 15.59
N VAL A 221 -5.53 -7.05 15.35
CA VAL A 221 -6.36 -6.09 16.10
C VAL A 221 -6.58 -6.49 17.56
N GLN A 222 -6.47 -7.79 17.89
CA GLN A 222 -6.60 -8.28 19.28
C GLN A 222 -5.33 -8.08 20.10
N ASN A 223 -4.16 -8.09 19.46
CA ASN A 223 -2.87 -8.13 20.14
C ASN A 223 -2.10 -6.80 20.11
N HIS A 224 -2.47 -5.86 19.24
CA HIS A 224 -1.76 -4.60 19.07
C HIS A 224 -2.73 -3.41 19.15
N ALA A 225 -2.31 -2.33 19.79
CA ALA A 225 -3.10 -1.11 19.96
C ALA A 225 -3.04 -0.22 18.70
N ILE A 226 -3.39 -0.78 17.53
CA ILE A 226 -3.49 -0.03 16.29
C ILE A 226 -4.76 0.82 16.25
N ASP A 227 -4.79 1.88 15.43
CA ASP A 227 -5.94 2.77 15.28
C ASP A 227 -6.83 2.38 14.08
N GLY A 228 -6.35 1.44 13.26
CA GLY A 228 -7.09 0.92 12.11
C GLY A 228 -6.29 -0.11 11.31
N VAL A 229 -6.98 -0.71 10.35
CA VAL A 229 -6.41 -1.64 9.37
C VAL A 229 -6.58 -1.06 7.98
N HIS A 230 -5.54 -1.14 7.16
CA HIS A 230 -5.52 -0.64 5.80
C HIS A 230 -5.11 -1.72 4.81
N PHE A 231 -5.91 -1.93 3.75
CA PHE A 231 -5.53 -2.74 2.59
C PHE A 231 -5.15 -1.83 1.42
N ASP A 232 -4.26 -2.31 0.56
CA ASP A 232 -3.97 -1.65 -0.73
C ASP A 232 -4.83 -2.23 -1.88
N ASP A 233 -4.41 -1.97 -3.13
CA ASP A 233 -5.11 -2.38 -4.35
C ASP A 233 -4.74 -3.79 -4.86
N TYR A 234 -3.87 -4.53 -4.17
CA TYR A 234 -3.38 -5.82 -4.65
C TYR A 234 -4.26 -6.99 -4.22
N PHE A 235 -5.37 -7.22 -4.97
CA PHE A 235 -6.26 -8.36 -4.74
C PHE A 235 -5.95 -9.50 -5.72
N TYR A 236 -6.49 -9.50 -6.93
CA TYR A 236 -6.16 -10.53 -7.90
C TYR A 236 -4.79 -10.27 -8.55
N PRO A 237 -3.88 -11.27 -8.57
CA PRO A 237 -2.53 -11.08 -9.12
C PRO A 237 -2.48 -11.10 -10.66
N THR A 238 -3.57 -11.52 -11.31
CA THR A 238 -3.66 -11.66 -12.75
C THR A 238 -5.11 -11.75 -13.22
N THR A 239 -5.37 -11.28 -14.44
CA THR A 239 -6.65 -11.48 -15.13
C THR A 239 -6.73 -12.82 -15.88
N ASP A 240 -5.63 -13.60 -15.92
CA ASP A 240 -5.61 -14.91 -16.58
C ASP A 240 -6.66 -15.83 -15.94
N PRO A 241 -7.64 -16.34 -16.73
CA PRO A 241 -8.64 -17.25 -16.22
C PRO A 241 -8.08 -18.61 -15.76
N ALA A 242 -6.86 -18.97 -16.15
CA ALA A 242 -6.22 -20.21 -15.72
C ALA A 242 -5.94 -20.26 -14.21
N LEU A 243 -5.84 -19.09 -13.55
CA LEU A 243 -5.61 -18.98 -12.09
C LEU A 243 -6.64 -19.79 -11.30
N ASP A 244 -7.92 -19.71 -11.67
CA ASP A 244 -9.05 -20.18 -10.88
C ASP A 244 -10.11 -20.93 -11.70
N ALA A 245 -9.79 -21.33 -12.95
CA ALA A 245 -10.72 -21.95 -13.91
C ALA A 245 -11.52 -23.15 -13.33
N ALA A 246 -10.87 -24.05 -12.59
CA ALA A 246 -11.51 -25.22 -12.00
C ALA A 246 -12.51 -24.83 -10.90
N ARG A 247 -12.18 -23.82 -10.08
CA ARG A 247 -13.05 -23.32 -9.01
C ARG A 247 -14.23 -22.54 -9.58
N PHE A 248 -13.98 -21.71 -10.60
CA PHE A 248 -15.04 -21.02 -11.32
C PHE A 248 -16.03 -22.00 -11.94
N ALA A 249 -15.55 -23.03 -12.63
CA ALA A 249 -16.41 -24.06 -13.20
C ALA A 249 -17.24 -24.80 -12.12
N ALA A 250 -16.64 -25.10 -10.98
CA ALA A 250 -17.30 -25.77 -9.86
C ALA A 250 -18.33 -24.86 -9.14
N SER A 251 -18.17 -23.54 -9.20
CA SER A 251 -19.09 -22.60 -8.56
C SER A 251 -20.46 -22.50 -9.23
N GLY A 252 -20.57 -22.88 -10.51
CA GLY A 252 -21.77 -22.71 -11.31
C GLY A 252 -22.08 -21.26 -11.70
N ALA A 253 -21.16 -20.31 -11.41
CA ALA A 253 -21.34 -18.91 -11.77
C ALA A 253 -21.29 -18.71 -13.29
N GLY A 254 -22.09 -17.78 -13.82
CA GLY A 254 -22.20 -17.54 -15.25
C GLY A 254 -21.18 -16.54 -15.80
N ASP A 255 -20.59 -15.69 -14.93
CA ASP A 255 -19.63 -14.63 -15.29
C ASP A 255 -18.42 -14.63 -14.38
N LEU A 256 -17.23 -14.79 -14.97
CA LEU A 256 -15.96 -14.88 -14.23
C LEU A 256 -15.63 -13.57 -13.48
N GLY A 257 -15.86 -12.42 -14.12
CA GLY A 257 -15.54 -11.13 -13.51
C GLY A 257 -16.40 -10.87 -12.28
N SER A 258 -17.70 -11.08 -12.37
CA SER A 258 -18.63 -10.94 -11.25
C SER A 258 -18.34 -11.93 -10.12
N TRP A 259 -17.97 -13.16 -10.45
CA TRP A 259 -17.58 -14.15 -9.45
C TRP A 259 -16.28 -13.78 -8.72
N ARG A 260 -15.27 -13.28 -9.43
CA ARG A 260 -14.03 -12.80 -8.82
C ARG A 260 -14.27 -11.59 -7.92
N ARG A 261 -15.10 -10.63 -8.35
CA ARG A 261 -15.51 -9.49 -7.51
C ARG A 261 -16.23 -9.93 -6.24
N ALA A 262 -17.08 -10.94 -6.33
CA ALA A 262 -17.74 -11.51 -5.15
C ALA A 262 -16.73 -12.12 -4.16
N ASN A 263 -15.70 -12.84 -4.65
CA ASN A 263 -14.64 -13.38 -3.81
C ASN A 263 -13.85 -12.28 -3.09
N VAL A 264 -13.49 -11.19 -3.80
CA VAL A 264 -12.76 -10.06 -3.19
C VAL A 264 -13.64 -9.34 -2.18
N THR A 265 -14.90 -9.05 -2.52
CA THR A 265 -15.85 -8.39 -1.60
C THR A 265 -16.09 -9.23 -0.35
N ALA A 266 -16.16 -10.56 -0.48
CA ALA A 266 -16.30 -11.45 0.68
C ALA A 266 -15.10 -11.36 1.64
N LEU A 267 -13.86 -11.33 1.13
CA LEU A 267 -12.68 -11.09 1.96
C LEU A 267 -12.75 -9.72 2.65
N VAL A 268 -13.05 -8.67 1.88
CA VAL A 268 -13.10 -7.30 2.39
C VAL A 268 -14.15 -7.17 3.50
N LYS A 269 -15.35 -7.73 3.27
CA LYS A 269 -16.42 -7.76 4.29
C LYS A 269 -15.99 -8.52 5.54
N ALA A 270 -15.43 -9.71 5.39
CA ALA A 270 -15.01 -10.50 6.54
C ALA A 270 -13.87 -9.84 7.33
N ALA A 271 -12.94 -9.15 6.66
CA ALA A 271 -11.89 -8.37 7.32
C ALA A 271 -12.47 -7.17 8.08
N HIS A 272 -13.37 -6.40 7.46
CA HIS A 272 -14.11 -5.32 8.12
C HIS A 272 -14.83 -5.82 9.37
N ASP A 273 -15.60 -6.90 9.24
CA ASP A 273 -16.34 -7.47 10.36
C ASP A 273 -15.43 -7.93 11.50
N ALA A 274 -14.28 -8.53 11.18
CA ALA A 274 -13.29 -8.93 12.18
C ALA A 274 -12.72 -7.71 12.94
N VAL A 275 -12.45 -6.61 12.24
CA VAL A 275 -12.00 -5.35 12.87
C VAL A 275 -13.10 -4.81 13.78
N LYS A 276 -14.34 -4.69 13.29
CA LYS A 276 -15.46 -4.14 14.07
C LYS A 276 -15.88 -5.03 15.24
N ALA A 277 -15.73 -6.35 15.14
CA ALA A 277 -15.98 -7.27 16.23
C ALA A 277 -14.95 -7.15 17.37
N ALA A 278 -13.71 -6.80 17.05
CA ALA A 278 -12.66 -6.58 18.05
C ALA A 278 -12.85 -5.22 18.75
N ASP A 279 -13.01 -4.16 17.99
CA ASP A 279 -13.32 -2.81 18.48
C ASP A 279 -14.07 -2.02 17.39
N PRO A 280 -15.32 -1.61 17.63
CA PRO A 280 -16.13 -0.88 16.66
C PRO A 280 -15.57 0.54 16.32
N THR A 281 -14.65 1.06 17.14
CA THR A 281 -14.01 2.37 16.90
C THR A 281 -12.80 2.28 15.97
N LEU A 282 -12.23 1.08 15.77
CA LEU A 282 -11.14 0.88 14.81
C LEU A 282 -11.63 1.10 13.39
N ARG A 283 -10.81 1.71 12.58
CA ARG A 283 -11.11 1.96 11.17
C ARG A 283 -10.62 0.82 10.28
N PHE A 284 -11.37 0.54 9.23
CA PHE A 284 -10.93 -0.34 8.15
C PHE A 284 -11.06 0.38 6.82
N GLY A 285 -9.94 0.59 6.14
CA GLY A 285 -9.90 1.31 4.89
C GLY A 285 -9.13 0.61 3.79
N ILE A 286 -9.36 1.04 2.56
CA ILE A 286 -8.69 0.49 1.38
C ILE A 286 -8.19 1.64 0.51
N SER A 287 -6.97 1.50 -0.05
CA SER A 287 -6.46 2.38 -1.10
C SER A 287 -6.52 1.67 -2.46
N PRO A 288 -7.67 1.76 -3.18
CA PRO A 288 -7.81 1.19 -4.51
C PRO A 288 -6.98 1.97 -5.53
N GLN A 289 -6.88 1.46 -6.76
CA GLN A 289 -6.26 2.22 -7.84
C GLN A 289 -7.02 3.53 -8.09
N GLY A 290 -6.32 4.54 -8.62
CA GLY A 290 -6.97 5.79 -9.02
C GLY A 290 -7.90 5.62 -10.22
N ASN A 291 -7.77 4.54 -10.99
CA ASN A 291 -8.64 4.21 -12.12
C ASN A 291 -9.70 3.18 -11.69
N PRO A 292 -10.96 3.57 -11.46
CA PRO A 292 -12.02 2.66 -11.02
C PRO A 292 -12.35 1.56 -12.04
N ASP A 293 -12.05 1.76 -13.33
CA ASP A 293 -12.25 0.69 -14.34
C ASP A 293 -11.26 -0.46 -14.12
N ASN A 294 -10.01 -0.14 -13.76
CA ASN A 294 -9.00 -1.16 -13.44
C ASN A 294 -9.34 -1.89 -12.13
N ASP A 295 -9.84 -1.18 -11.13
CA ASP A 295 -10.33 -1.80 -9.90
C ASP A 295 -11.36 -2.87 -10.23
N LEU A 296 -12.37 -2.52 -11.04
CA LEU A 296 -13.45 -3.41 -11.40
C LEU A 296 -13.01 -4.60 -12.28
N THR A 297 -12.10 -4.39 -13.24
CA THR A 297 -11.81 -5.35 -14.31
C THR A 297 -10.50 -6.11 -14.16
N GLU A 298 -9.55 -5.58 -13.39
CA GLU A 298 -8.22 -6.16 -13.23
C GLU A 298 -7.92 -6.61 -11.80
N GLN A 299 -8.30 -5.77 -10.80
CA GLN A 299 -8.18 -6.12 -9.39
C GLN A 299 -9.43 -6.85 -8.86
N TYR A 300 -10.53 -6.78 -9.61
CA TYR A 300 -11.86 -7.30 -9.24
C TYR A 300 -12.37 -6.70 -7.91
N SER A 301 -12.02 -5.44 -7.67
CA SER A 301 -12.48 -4.64 -6.54
C SER A 301 -13.69 -3.83 -6.94
N ASP A 302 -14.86 -4.13 -6.41
CA ASP A 302 -16.11 -3.41 -6.72
C ASP A 302 -16.24 -2.16 -5.83
N VAL A 303 -15.33 -1.20 -6.05
CA VAL A 303 -15.21 0.01 -5.22
C VAL A 303 -16.50 0.82 -5.17
N THR A 304 -17.29 0.79 -6.25
CA THR A 304 -18.58 1.50 -6.30
C THR A 304 -19.61 0.87 -5.36
N SER A 305 -19.68 -0.46 -5.32
CA SER A 305 -20.55 -1.15 -4.38
C SER A 305 -20.07 -0.96 -2.93
N TRP A 306 -18.76 -0.94 -2.70
CA TRP A 306 -18.18 -0.72 -1.38
C TRP A 306 -18.47 0.68 -0.83
N LEU A 307 -18.44 1.71 -1.69
CA LEU A 307 -18.79 3.08 -1.30
C LEU A 307 -20.23 3.23 -0.85
N THR A 308 -21.15 2.43 -1.40
CA THR A 308 -22.60 2.55 -1.15
C THR A 308 -23.12 1.58 -0.10
N ALA A 309 -22.30 0.61 0.34
CA ALA A 309 -22.68 -0.36 1.35
C ALA A 309 -22.73 0.32 2.74
N GLU A 310 -23.80 0.08 3.50
CA GLU A 310 -24.02 0.70 4.80
C GLU A 310 -24.66 -0.26 5.82
N GLY A 311 -24.57 0.10 7.09
CA GLY A 311 -25.13 -0.71 8.18
C GLY A 311 -24.43 -2.06 8.28
N GLU A 312 -25.21 -3.15 8.31
CA GLU A 312 -24.68 -4.53 8.38
C GLU A 312 -23.97 -4.96 7.09
N ASP A 313 -24.27 -4.30 5.95
CA ASP A 313 -23.62 -4.56 4.66
C ASP A 313 -22.36 -3.73 4.44
N ALA A 314 -22.01 -2.79 5.33
CA ALA A 314 -20.80 -2.00 5.22
C ALA A 314 -19.56 -2.89 5.12
N VAL A 315 -18.63 -2.52 4.25
CA VAL A 315 -17.41 -3.30 3.97
C VAL A 315 -16.14 -2.50 4.20
N VAL A 316 -16.24 -1.17 4.29
CA VAL A 316 -15.14 -0.26 4.59
C VAL A 316 -15.66 0.95 5.36
N ASP A 317 -14.78 1.58 6.17
CA ASP A 317 -15.05 2.89 6.76
C ASP A 317 -14.58 4.04 5.84
N TYR A 318 -13.59 3.76 4.98
CA TYR A 318 -13.14 4.73 3.98
C TYR A 318 -12.49 4.06 2.75
N LEU A 319 -12.50 4.79 1.63
CA LEU A 319 -11.60 4.54 0.49
C LEU A 319 -10.63 5.70 0.32
N CYS A 320 -9.41 5.38 -0.11
CA CYS A 320 -8.34 6.34 -0.41
C CYS A 320 -7.72 6.03 -1.78
N PRO A 321 -8.43 6.31 -2.91
CA PRO A 321 -7.92 6.02 -4.25
C PRO A 321 -6.57 6.69 -4.51
N GLN A 322 -5.67 5.95 -5.20
CA GLN A 322 -4.29 6.32 -5.47
C GLN A 322 -4.21 7.23 -6.69
N ILE A 323 -4.41 8.54 -6.51
CA ILE A 323 -4.36 9.54 -7.57
C ILE A 323 -2.93 10.03 -7.77
N TYR A 324 -2.14 9.26 -8.53
CA TYR A 324 -0.71 9.51 -8.71
C TYR A 324 -0.37 10.23 -10.02
N TRP A 325 -1.29 11.07 -10.51
CA TRP A 325 -1.14 11.92 -11.69
C TRP A 325 -1.13 13.40 -11.32
N GLY A 326 -0.53 14.21 -12.17
CA GLY A 326 -0.51 15.66 -12.02
C GLY A 326 -1.69 16.33 -12.73
N PHE A 327 -1.77 17.65 -12.58
CA PHE A 327 -2.73 18.47 -13.30
C PHE A 327 -2.47 18.40 -14.82
N GLY A 328 -3.55 18.40 -15.59
CA GLY A 328 -3.49 18.34 -17.04
C GLY A 328 -2.87 17.04 -17.60
N TYR A 329 -2.70 15.99 -16.77
CA TYR A 329 -2.17 14.72 -17.23
C TYR A 329 -2.90 14.24 -18.49
N THR A 330 -2.14 13.90 -19.52
CA THR A 330 -2.68 13.51 -20.81
C THR A 330 -2.13 12.14 -21.22
N LEU A 331 -3.01 11.22 -21.56
CA LEU A 331 -2.65 9.94 -22.14
C LEU A 331 -2.09 10.15 -23.56
N LYS A 332 -1.34 9.20 -24.08
CA LYS A 332 -0.86 9.19 -25.48
C LYS A 332 -2.01 9.22 -26.51
N SER A 333 -3.21 8.82 -26.11
CA SER A 333 -4.44 8.92 -26.89
C SER A 333 -4.98 10.36 -26.98
N GLY A 334 -4.46 11.29 -26.18
CA GLY A 334 -4.97 12.65 -26.03
C GLY A 334 -6.04 12.81 -24.95
N SER A 335 -6.48 11.72 -24.30
CA SER A 335 -7.46 11.80 -23.20
C SER A 335 -6.83 12.39 -21.94
N THR A 336 -7.56 13.27 -21.28
CA THR A 336 -7.20 13.90 -20.00
C THR A 336 -7.97 13.32 -18.81
N ARG A 337 -8.70 12.21 -18.98
CA ARG A 337 -9.54 11.61 -17.93
C ARG A 337 -8.78 11.43 -16.62
N PHE A 338 -7.48 11.03 -16.68
CA PHE A 338 -6.66 10.81 -15.50
C PHE A 338 -5.86 12.05 -15.06
N ALA A 339 -6.11 13.24 -15.66
CA ALA A 339 -5.62 14.46 -15.03
C ALA A 339 -6.14 14.56 -13.60
N PHE A 340 -5.30 15.03 -12.68
CA PHE A 340 -5.63 15.08 -11.25
C PHE A 340 -7.03 15.66 -10.99
N GLU A 341 -7.33 16.80 -11.58
CA GLU A 341 -8.60 17.51 -11.45
C GLU A 341 -9.80 16.70 -12.00
N ASN A 342 -9.61 15.94 -13.07
CA ASN A 342 -10.68 15.18 -13.71
C ASN A 342 -10.97 13.87 -12.95
N ILE A 343 -9.93 13.13 -12.57
CA ILE A 343 -10.11 11.85 -11.88
C ILE A 343 -10.59 12.05 -10.44
N THR A 344 -10.14 13.10 -9.76
CA THR A 344 -10.69 13.45 -8.43
C THR A 344 -12.16 13.83 -8.52
N ALA A 345 -12.55 14.62 -9.54
CA ALA A 345 -13.96 14.93 -9.78
C ALA A 345 -14.79 13.67 -10.09
N GLU A 346 -14.24 12.70 -10.85
CA GLU A 346 -14.89 11.41 -11.14
C GLU A 346 -15.17 10.63 -9.84
N TRP A 347 -14.21 10.53 -8.92
CA TRP A 347 -14.41 9.88 -7.63
C TRP A 347 -15.40 10.62 -6.72
N LEU A 348 -15.37 11.95 -6.71
CA LEU A 348 -16.23 12.76 -5.85
C LEU A 348 -17.72 12.67 -6.18
N VAL A 349 -18.07 12.39 -7.46
CA VAL A 349 -19.47 12.22 -7.89
C VAL A 349 -20.00 10.80 -7.75
N LEU A 350 -19.19 9.83 -7.38
CA LEU A 350 -19.65 8.46 -7.12
C LEU A 350 -20.63 8.47 -5.93
N PRO A 351 -21.77 7.74 -6.03
CA PRO A 351 -22.67 7.55 -4.89
C PRO A 351 -21.90 6.97 -3.71
N ARG A 352 -22.19 7.47 -2.51
CA ARG A 352 -21.52 7.06 -1.29
C ARG A 352 -22.46 7.09 -0.09
N ALA A 353 -22.35 6.08 0.79
CA ALA A 353 -22.99 6.08 2.09
C ALA A 353 -22.43 7.20 2.99
N GLU A 354 -23.26 7.78 3.85
CA GLU A 354 -22.80 8.82 4.80
C GLU A 354 -21.72 8.29 5.77
N SER A 355 -21.75 7.00 6.07
CA SER A 355 -20.79 6.32 6.94
C SER A 355 -19.44 6.02 6.30
N THR A 356 -19.30 6.19 4.98
CA THR A 356 -18.07 5.86 4.24
C THR A 356 -17.33 7.13 3.84
N ALA A 357 -16.13 7.34 4.38
CA ALA A 357 -15.29 8.47 4.02
C ALA A 357 -14.58 8.26 2.67
N LEU A 358 -14.29 9.34 1.96
CA LEU A 358 -13.45 9.35 0.78
C LEU A 358 -12.26 10.29 1.03
N TYR A 359 -11.05 9.74 0.92
CA TYR A 359 -9.78 10.47 0.96
C TYR A 359 -9.05 10.28 -0.35
N PHE A 360 -7.93 10.99 -0.55
CA PHE A 360 -7.16 10.87 -1.78
C PHE A 360 -5.68 10.61 -1.52
N GLY A 361 -5.15 9.55 -2.13
CA GLY A 361 -3.73 9.22 -2.12
C GLY A 361 -2.96 10.00 -3.18
N LEU A 362 -1.91 10.70 -2.78
CA LEU A 362 -1.09 11.56 -3.63
C LEU A 362 0.31 10.98 -3.83
N GLY A 363 0.83 11.06 -5.06
CA GLY A 363 2.07 10.41 -5.45
C GLY A 363 3.33 11.22 -5.15
N ALA A 364 3.80 11.28 -3.90
CA ALA A 364 5.03 11.97 -3.53
C ALA A 364 6.28 11.44 -4.27
N TYR A 365 6.28 10.21 -4.72
CA TYR A 365 7.38 9.63 -5.51
C TYR A 365 7.52 10.23 -6.92
N ARG A 366 6.55 11.04 -7.34
CA ARG A 366 6.60 11.79 -8.60
C ARG A 366 7.48 13.03 -8.54
N ILE A 367 7.81 13.52 -7.35
CA ILE A 367 8.68 14.68 -7.14
C ILE A 367 9.99 14.49 -7.90
N GLY A 368 10.31 15.42 -8.78
CA GLY A 368 11.53 15.39 -9.63
C GLY A 368 11.55 14.36 -10.75
N VAL A 369 10.54 13.47 -10.83
CA VAL A 369 10.48 12.37 -11.81
C VAL A 369 9.41 12.63 -12.88
N GLY A 370 8.25 13.17 -12.49
CA GLY A 370 7.09 13.35 -13.35
C GLY A 370 6.14 12.15 -13.31
N ASP A 371 4.99 12.31 -13.96
CA ASP A 371 3.92 11.30 -13.97
C ASP A 371 3.84 10.48 -15.27
N GLY A 372 4.67 10.81 -16.27
CA GLY A 372 4.73 10.10 -17.55
C GLY A 372 3.61 10.49 -18.53
N GLY A 373 2.89 11.57 -18.26
CA GLY A 373 1.88 12.12 -19.16
C GLY A 373 2.48 12.59 -20.50
N ALA A 374 1.63 12.69 -21.52
CA ALA A 374 2.00 13.24 -22.84
C ALA A 374 1.92 14.78 -22.91
N ASN A 375 1.41 15.43 -21.84
CA ASN A 375 1.38 16.89 -21.72
C ASN A 375 2.81 17.47 -21.53
N ALA A 376 3.01 18.71 -21.95
CA ALA A 376 4.32 19.36 -21.96
C ALA A 376 4.93 19.54 -20.55
N ASP A 377 4.10 19.67 -19.52
CA ASP A 377 4.48 19.90 -18.15
C ASP A 377 4.44 18.64 -17.24
N SER A 378 4.31 17.46 -17.84
CA SER A 378 4.26 16.16 -17.12
C SER A 378 5.46 15.89 -16.21
N VAL A 379 6.59 16.58 -16.43
CA VAL A 379 7.78 16.54 -15.57
C VAL A 379 7.94 17.84 -14.81
N SER A 380 7.84 18.99 -15.50
CA SER A 380 8.17 20.31 -14.91
C SER A 380 7.27 20.66 -13.71
N GLN A 381 5.99 20.30 -13.74
CA GLN A 381 5.09 20.54 -12.59
C GLN A 381 5.58 19.83 -11.31
N TRP A 382 6.21 18.65 -11.44
CA TRP A 382 6.76 17.88 -10.35
C TRP A 382 8.17 18.34 -9.91
N CYS A 383 8.71 19.33 -10.60
CA CYS A 383 9.99 19.98 -10.29
C CYS A 383 9.80 21.39 -9.69
N THR A 384 8.57 21.77 -9.33
CA THR A 384 8.26 23.10 -8.76
C THR A 384 8.56 23.20 -7.26
N GLY A 385 8.62 22.07 -6.55
CA GLY A 385 8.71 22.01 -5.10
C GLY A 385 7.39 22.40 -4.40
N SER A 386 6.25 22.35 -5.12
CA SER A 386 4.92 22.67 -4.57
C SER A 386 3.79 21.90 -5.26
N ALA A 387 4.10 20.84 -5.99
CA ALA A 387 3.11 20.05 -6.73
C ALA A 387 2.07 19.42 -5.81
N LEU A 388 2.53 18.77 -4.73
CA LEU A 388 1.63 18.17 -3.73
C LEU A 388 0.84 19.22 -2.94
N ALA A 389 1.47 20.33 -2.56
CA ALA A 389 0.78 21.41 -1.88
C ALA A 389 -0.36 21.99 -2.73
N ARG A 390 -0.16 22.12 -4.05
CA ARG A 390 -1.21 22.51 -4.98
C ARG A 390 -2.34 21.48 -5.05
N GLN A 391 -2.02 20.16 -5.08
CA GLN A 391 -3.04 19.11 -5.05
C GLN A 391 -3.85 19.13 -3.75
N VAL A 392 -3.18 19.27 -2.59
CA VAL A 392 -3.85 19.38 -1.29
C VAL A 392 -4.77 20.63 -1.24
N THR A 393 -4.33 21.77 -1.79
CA THR A 393 -5.16 22.97 -1.87
C THR A 393 -6.42 22.74 -2.69
N ASP A 394 -6.29 22.05 -3.82
CA ASP A 394 -7.41 21.72 -4.69
C ASP A 394 -8.39 20.77 -3.96
N LEU A 395 -7.90 19.71 -3.33
CA LEU A 395 -8.71 18.78 -2.54
C LEU A 395 -9.46 19.50 -1.41
N ARG A 396 -8.81 20.39 -0.67
CA ARG A 396 -9.45 21.18 0.40
C ARG A 396 -10.59 22.05 -0.13
N SER A 397 -10.48 22.54 -1.37
CA SER A 397 -11.55 23.33 -2.00
C SER A 397 -12.80 22.51 -2.30
N THR A 398 -12.71 21.18 -2.39
CA THR A 398 -13.84 20.27 -2.61
C THR A 398 -14.56 19.87 -1.33
N GLY A 399 -13.99 20.17 -0.16
CA GLY A 399 -14.53 19.76 1.13
C GLY A 399 -14.26 18.31 1.51
N VAL A 400 -13.36 17.60 0.79
CA VAL A 400 -12.97 16.23 1.15
C VAL A 400 -12.24 16.19 2.49
N GLY A 401 -12.50 15.14 3.29
CA GLY A 401 -12.06 15.05 4.69
C GLY A 401 -10.58 14.73 4.89
N GLY A 402 -9.79 14.49 3.81
CA GLY A 402 -8.36 14.18 4.00
C GLY A 402 -7.61 13.65 2.79
N TRP A 403 -6.33 13.45 3.00
CA TRP A 403 -5.38 12.98 1.99
C TRP A 403 -4.24 12.15 2.61
N ALA A 404 -3.56 11.37 1.77
CA ALA A 404 -2.40 10.59 2.17
C ALA A 404 -1.27 10.72 1.14
N LEU A 405 0.00 10.69 1.58
CA LEU A 405 1.17 10.85 0.71
C LEU A 405 1.89 9.51 0.49
N TYR A 406 1.99 9.06 -0.72
CA TYR A 406 2.75 7.88 -1.08
C TYR A 406 4.10 8.28 -1.66
N ARG A 407 5.21 8.15 -0.92
CA ARG A 407 5.41 7.56 0.41
C ARG A 407 6.42 8.38 1.22
N TYR A 408 6.59 8.05 2.50
CA TYR A 408 7.50 8.72 3.42
C TYR A 408 8.91 8.92 2.85
N GLY A 409 9.55 7.86 2.33
CA GLY A 409 10.92 7.96 1.80
C GLY A 409 11.08 8.93 0.64
N SER A 410 10.01 9.25 -0.10
CA SER A 410 10.05 10.24 -1.18
C SER A 410 10.10 11.67 -0.68
N LEU A 411 9.66 11.88 0.56
CA LEU A 411 9.65 13.20 1.20
C LEU A 411 10.85 13.45 2.09
N PHE A 412 11.37 12.41 2.79
CA PHE A 412 12.31 12.59 3.89
C PHE A 412 13.72 12.00 3.63
N ARG A 413 13.92 11.27 2.54
CA ARG A 413 15.29 10.89 2.15
C ARG A 413 16.07 12.10 1.66
N SER A 414 17.39 12.04 1.80
CA SER A 414 18.28 13.05 1.25
C SER A 414 18.12 13.13 -0.27
N ASP A 415 17.85 14.32 -0.75
CA ASP A 415 17.59 14.63 -2.15
C ASP A 415 18.53 15.80 -2.53
N GLU A 416 19.50 15.53 -3.42
CA GLU A 416 20.46 16.54 -3.89
C GLU A 416 19.79 17.68 -4.66
N SER A 417 18.59 17.44 -5.24
CA SER A 417 17.83 18.47 -5.95
C SER A 417 17.18 19.49 -5.02
N GLY A 418 16.97 19.14 -3.75
CA GLY A 418 16.24 19.95 -2.78
C GLY A 418 14.72 20.00 -3.00
N LEU A 419 14.17 19.30 -4.00
CA LEU A 419 12.76 19.36 -4.34
C LEU A 419 11.87 18.78 -3.24
N ALA A 420 12.26 17.66 -2.63
CA ALA A 420 11.52 17.08 -1.52
C ALA A 420 11.45 18.03 -0.31
N ALA A 421 12.54 18.76 -0.02
CA ALA A 421 12.55 19.78 1.04
C ALA A 421 11.63 20.97 0.70
N ALA A 422 11.62 21.40 -0.57
CA ALA A 422 10.73 22.47 -1.03
C ALA A 422 9.24 22.03 -0.93
N GLU A 423 8.91 20.80 -1.34
CA GLU A 423 7.55 20.25 -1.19
C GLU A 423 7.10 20.19 0.26
N ARG A 424 7.97 19.74 1.19
CA ARG A 424 7.64 19.76 2.62
C ARG A 424 7.37 21.18 3.12
N ALA A 425 8.22 22.15 2.74
CA ALA A 425 8.02 23.55 3.12
C ALA A 425 6.70 24.10 2.57
N ALA A 426 6.35 23.77 1.31
CA ALA A 426 5.11 24.21 0.69
C ALA A 426 3.87 23.58 1.36
N LEU A 427 3.92 22.27 1.72
CA LEU A 427 2.85 21.59 2.44
C LEU A 427 2.67 22.20 3.85
N THR A 428 3.74 22.40 4.59
CA THR A 428 3.68 23.00 5.93
C THR A 428 3.10 24.43 5.89
N ALA A 429 3.40 25.20 4.84
CA ALA A 429 2.88 26.55 4.67
C ALA A 429 1.36 26.63 4.42
N LEU A 430 0.69 25.51 4.12
CA LEU A 430 -0.77 25.46 3.95
C LEU A 430 -1.52 25.60 5.29
N ASP A 431 -0.86 25.35 6.40
CA ASP A 431 -1.44 25.31 7.75
C ASP A 431 -0.94 26.50 8.62
N GLY A 432 -0.13 27.42 8.06
CA GLY A 432 0.51 28.56 8.72
C GLY A 432 -0.19 29.92 8.62
#